data_0fc05fcb49903ec4e7860fa42bd4f163
#
_entry.id   0fc05fcb49903ec4e7860fa42bd4f163
#
_cell.length_a   1.000
_cell.length_b   1.000
_cell.length_c   1.000
_cell.angle_alpha   90.00
_cell.angle_beta   90.00
_cell.angle_gamma   90.00
#
_symmetry.space_group_name_H-M   'P 1'
#
loop_
_entity.id
_entity.type
_entity.pdbx_description
1 polymer ?
#
loop_
_entity_poly.entity_id
_entity_poly.type
_entity_poly.pdbx_seq_one_letter_code
_entity_poly.pdbx_strand_id
1 'polypeptide(L)'
;MKIKNAKILITGGSSGIGYSTAQMLIKKGAKVVITGRDRKKLKAAAEELGAIPICCDVTQEDEVIKTVKAAIQKLEGLDVLINNAGFGYFDLLQNMDTQRFKAVMETNVLGAMLVGRACAKYFIKTNYGNIINVASTSSLKGHQMGTAYATSKWALRGMTECWREELRPHNIRVMMVHPSEVQTNFVVNSGRAKRDYNPTKLEAKDVAHLIVSMLEMRDVGFITEATVWSTNPK
;
A
#
# COMPACT_ATOMS: atom_id res chain seq x y z
N MET A 1 -14.66 8.13 -7.27
CA MET A 1 -15.26 8.75 -6.05
C MET A 1 -14.84 10.20 -5.88
N LYS A 2 -15.49 10.98 -5.02
CA LYS A 2 -15.01 12.31 -4.61
C LYS A 2 -14.00 12.14 -3.46
N ILE A 3 -12.83 12.81 -3.57
CA ILE A 3 -11.78 12.72 -2.53
C ILE A 3 -12.09 13.59 -1.30
N LYS A 4 -12.73 14.75 -1.50
CA LYS A 4 -13.13 15.63 -0.39
C LYS A 4 -14.01 14.87 0.62
N ASN A 5 -13.61 14.90 1.88
CA ASN A 5 -14.21 14.19 3.02
C ASN A 5 -14.11 12.64 2.94
N ALA A 6 -13.39 12.06 1.96
CA ALA A 6 -13.17 10.62 1.92
C ALA A 6 -12.39 10.14 3.17
N LYS A 7 -12.74 8.97 3.67
CA LYS A 7 -12.24 8.34 4.89
C LYS A 7 -11.28 7.22 4.51
N ILE A 8 -9.99 7.42 4.74
CA ILE A 8 -8.94 6.63 4.11
C ILE A 8 -8.00 6.03 5.16
N LEU A 9 -7.73 4.73 5.07
CA LEU A 9 -6.71 4.03 5.82
C LEU A 9 -5.54 3.69 4.89
N ILE A 10 -4.31 4.08 5.28
CA ILE A 10 -3.08 3.78 4.53
C ILE A 10 -2.12 3.02 5.43
N THR A 11 -1.75 1.79 5.05
CA THR A 11 -0.71 1.05 5.75
C THR A 11 0.69 1.47 5.27
N GLY A 12 1.67 1.55 6.18
CA GLY A 12 3.01 2.02 5.85
C GLY A 12 3.06 3.49 5.42
N GLY A 13 2.22 4.34 6.05
CA GLY A 13 2.06 5.76 5.69
C GLY A 13 3.12 6.71 6.26
N SER A 14 4.11 6.21 7.01
CA SER A 14 5.15 7.05 7.64
C SER A 14 6.29 7.48 6.71
N SER A 15 6.35 6.98 5.47
CA SER A 15 7.40 7.32 4.51
C SER A 15 7.02 6.89 3.08
N GLY A 16 7.81 7.36 2.10
CA GLY A 16 7.75 6.91 0.72
C GLY A 16 6.38 7.08 0.06
N ILE A 17 5.93 6.06 -0.67
CA ILE A 17 4.68 6.10 -1.43
C ILE A 17 3.48 6.34 -0.53
N GLY A 18 3.39 5.65 0.61
CA GLY A 18 2.27 5.82 1.56
C GLY A 18 2.18 7.24 2.12
N TYR A 19 3.32 7.83 2.50
CA TYR A 19 3.39 9.23 2.96
C TYR A 19 2.95 10.21 1.87
N SER A 20 3.52 10.10 0.66
CA SER A 20 3.17 10.99 -0.45
C SER A 20 1.71 10.87 -0.87
N THR A 21 1.16 9.65 -0.79
CA THR A 21 -0.27 9.40 -1.05
C THR A 21 -1.15 10.06 0.01
N ALA A 22 -0.80 9.90 1.30
CA ALA A 22 -1.50 10.58 2.39
C ALA A 22 -1.48 12.11 2.21
N GLN A 23 -0.31 12.68 1.91
CA GLN A 23 -0.15 14.11 1.67
C GLN A 23 -1.06 14.62 0.55
N MET A 24 -1.09 13.93 -0.59
CA MET A 24 -1.89 14.35 -1.74
C MET A 24 -3.39 14.23 -1.46
N LEU A 25 -3.83 13.18 -0.76
CA LEU A 25 -5.22 12.96 -0.40
C LEU A 25 -5.71 13.99 0.63
N ILE A 26 -4.89 14.31 1.64
CA ILE A 26 -5.21 15.34 2.65
C ILE A 26 -5.31 16.72 1.99
N LYS A 27 -4.39 17.07 1.09
CA LYS A 27 -4.48 18.32 0.30
C LYS A 27 -5.77 18.42 -0.53
N LYS A 28 -6.36 17.30 -0.91
CA LYS A 28 -7.68 17.24 -1.59
C LYS A 28 -8.86 17.15 -0.62
N GLY A 29 -8.62 17.28 0.69
CA GLY A 29 -9.64 17.33 1.74
C GLY A 29 -10.11 15.98 2.26
N ALA A 30 -9.35 14.90 2.08
CA ALA A 30 -9.63 13.60 2.70
C ALA A 30 -9.25 13.59 4.19
N LYS A 31 -9.94 12.77 4.98
CA LYS A 31 -9.54 12.38 6.33
C LYS A 31 -8.72 11.09 6.26
N VAL A 32 -7.48 11.12 6.73
CA VAL A 32 -6.55 10.00 6.52
C VAL A 32 -6.01 9.47 7.86
N VAL A 33 -6.13 8.16 8.06
CA VAL A 33 -5.38 7.41 9.06
C VAL A 33 -4.16 6.80 8.37
N ILE A 34 -2.98 6.96 8.97
CA ILE A 34 -1.76 6.28 8.55
C ILE A 34 -1.30 5.29 9.62
N THR A 35 -0.75 4.14 9.19
CA THR A 35 -0.16 3.17 10.12
C THR A 35 1.30 2.89 9.83
N GLY A 36 2.00 2.41 10.85
CA GLY A 36 3.40 1.98 10.79
C GLY A 36 3.84 1.41 12.13
N ARG A 37 4.94 0.67 12.15
CA ARG A 37 5.48 0.00 13.37
C ARG A 37 6.30 0.92 14.26
N ASP A 38 7.05 1.84 13.66
CA ASP A 38 7.86 2.81 14.37
C ASP A 38 7.00 3.99 14.84
N ARG A 39 6.70 4.01 16.14
CA ARG A 39 5.85 5.02 16.77
C ARG A 39 6.38 6.45 16.60
N LYS A 40 7.70 6.64 16.72
CA LYS A 40 8.31 7.98 16.62
C LYS A 40 8.20 8.52 15.19
N LYS A 41 8.59 7.71 14.22
CA LYS A 41 8.49 8.03 12.80
C LYS A 41 7.05 8.28 12.35
N LEU A 42 6.13 7.42 12.80
CA LEU A 42 4.72 7.53 12.48
C LEU A 42 4.10 8.81 13.04
N LYS A 43 4.41 9.14 14.31
CA LYS A 43 3.91 10.36 14.95
C LYS A 43 4.40 11.61 14.22
N ALA A 44 5.69 11.71 13.95
CA ALA A 44 6.28 12.84 13.22
C ALA A 44 5.64 13.02 11.83
N ALA A 45 5.49 11.90 11.07
CA ALA A 45 4.83 11.96 9.76
C ALA A 45 3.37 12.40 9.85
N ALA A 46 2.64 11.94 10.86
CA ALA A 46 1.25 12.31 11.06
C ALA A 46 1.07 13.78 11.43
N GLU A 47 1.93 14.31 12.28
CA GLU A 47 1.95 15.73 12.66
C GLU A 47 2.23 16.63 11.45
N GLU A 48 3.22 16.28 10.63
CA GLU A 48 3.56 17.01 9.41
C GLU A 48 2.42 17.00 8.38
N LEU A 49 1.75 15.85 8.23
CA LEU A 49 0.67 15.67 7.26
C LEU A 49 -0.69 16.20 7.72
N GLY A 50 -0.93 16.34 9.01
CA GLY A 50 -2.27 16.47 9.57
C GLY A 50 -3.08 15.18 9.51
N ALA A 51 -2.40 14.02 9.52
CA ALA A 51 -3.01 12.69 9.50
C ALA A 51 -3.23 12.13 10.91
N ILE A 52 -4.04 11.10 11.03
CA ILE A 52 -4.27 10.39 12.30
C ILE A 52 -3.33 9.18 12.38
N PRO A 53 -2.39 9.11 13.33
CA PRO A 53 -1.51 7.95 13.47
C PRO A 53 -2.16 6.82 14.27
N ILE A 54 -2.01 5.57 13.80
CA ILE A 54 -2.30 4.37 14.58
C ILE A 54 -1.11 3.40 14.40
N CYS A 55 -0.39 3.12 15.51
CA CYS A 55 0.72 2.16 15.48
C CYS A 55 0.17 0.75 15.28
N CYS A 56 0.73 0.03 14.29
CA CYS A 56 0.28 -1.31 13.94
C CYS A 56 1.40 -2.10 13.24
N ASP A 57 1.66 -3.29 13.71
CA ASP A 57 2.34 -4.31 12.93
C ASP A 57 1.28 -5.11 12.15
N VAL A 58 1.31 -5.00 10.83
CA VAL A 58 0.34 -5.67 9.96
C VAL A 58 0.44 -7.20 9.98
N THR A 59 1.52 -7.77 10.52
CA THR A 59 1.70 -9.21 10.67
C THR A 59 0.96 -9.77 11.89
N GLN A 60 0.49 -8.89 12.79
CA GLN A 60 -0.20 -9.29 14.02
C GLN A 60 -1.72 -9.09 13.86
N GLU A 61 -2.46 -10.21 13.73
CA GLU A 61 -3.90 -10.17 13.44
C GLU A 61 -4.69 -9.35 14.44
N ASP A 62 -4.42 -9.51 15.74
CA ASP A 62 -5.12 -8.78 16.81
C ASP A 62 -4.86 -7.25 16.72
N GLU A 63 -3.63 -6.86 16.37
CA GLU A 63 -3.31 -5.44 16.16
C GLU A 63 -4.06 -4.89 14.95
N VAL A 64 -4.12 -5.65 13.87
CA VAL A 64 -4.86 -5.27 12.66
C VAL A 64 -6.35 -5.07 12.95
N ILE A 65 -6.99 -6.01 13.65
CA ILE A 65 -8.41 -5.91 14.01
C ILE A 65 -8.68 -4.65 14.87
N LYS A 66 -7.85 -4.42 15.89
CA LYS A 66 -7.94 -3.21 16.73
C LYS A 66 -7.72 -1.93 15.93
N THR A 67 -6.74 -1.94 15.04
CA THR A 67 -6.38 -0.80 14.18
C THR A 67 -7.50 -0.42 13.22
N VAL A 68 -8.08 -1.39 12.49
CA VAL A 68 -9.17 -1.12 11.54
C VAL A 68 -10.41 -0.61 12.29
N LYS A 69 -10.76 -1.21 13.45
CA LYS A 69 -11.84 -0.72 14.29
C LYS A 69 -11.61 0.72 14.76
N ALA A 70 -10.41 1.03 15.25
CA ALA A 70 -10.05 2.38 15.67
C ALA A 70 -10.04 3.39 14.52
N ALA A 71 -9.57 2.98 13.31
CA ALA A 71 -9.61 3.82 12.12
C ALA A 71 -11.05 4.18 11.74
N ILE A 72 -11.96 3.20 11.70
CA ILE A 72 -13.38 3.42 11.43
C ILE A 72 -14.01 4.38 12.45
N GLN A 73 -13.70 4.22 13.73
CA GLN A 73 -14.20 5.11 14.79
C GLN A 73 -13.68 6.55 14.62
N LYS A 74 -12.36 6.73 14.44
CA LYS A 74 -11.73 8.05 14.32
C LYS A 74 -12.13 8.80 13.05
N LEU A 75 -12.39 8.06 11.97
CA LEU A 75 -12.83 8.62 10.69
C LEU A 75 -14.36 8.72 10.58
N GLU A 76 -15.11 8.15 11.53
CA GLU A 76 -16.59 8.02 11.48
C GLU A 76 -17.06 7.24 10.24
N GLY A 77 -16.28 6.21 9.87
CA GLY A 77 -16.50 5.34 8.71
C GLY A 77 -15.19 5.02 7.99
N LEU A 78 -15.28 4.32 6.86
CA LEU A 78 -14.15 3.99 6.02
C LEU A 78 -14.61 3.86 4.57
N ASP A 79 -13.93 4.52 3.63
CA ASP A 79 -14.24 4.49 2.19
C ASP A 79 -13.12 3.83 1.37
N VAL A 80 -11.87 3.92 1.86
CA VAL A 80 -10.69 3.46 1.12
C VAL A 80 -9.70 2.78 2.05
N LEU A 81 -9.19 1.63 1.60
CA LEU A 81 -7.96 1.01 2.10
C LEU A 81 -6.87 1.13 1.05
N ILE A 82 -5.69 1.63 1.44
CA ILE A 82 -4.47 1.55 0.64
C ILE A 82 -3.48 0.62 1.36
N ASN A 83 -3.35 -0.62 0.88
CA ASN A 83 -2.37 -1.59 1.32
C ASN A 83 -1.02 -1.26 0.70
N ASN A 84 -0.21 -0.50 1.44
CA ASN A 84 1.11 -0.06 0.98
C ASN A 84 2.25 -0.58 1.86
N ALA A 85 1.97 -1.05 3.08
CA ALA A 85 3.00 -1.62 3.95
C ALA A 85 3.72 -2.78 3.26
N GLY A 86 5.04 -2.74 3.26
CA GLY A 86 5.86 -3.78 2.65
C GLY A 86 7.33 -3.41 2.63
N PHE A 87 8.17 -4.42 2.48
CA PHE A 87 9.61 -4.26 2.29
C PHE A 87 10.15 -5.33 1.34
N GLY A 88 11.41 -5.18 0.91
CA GLY A 88 12.09 -6.12 0.03
C GLY A 88 13.23 -6.84 0.72
N TYR A 89 13.49 -8.06 0.25
CA TYR A 89 14.72 -8.80 0.48
C TYR A 89 15.20 -9.35 -0.87
N PHE A 90 16.47 -9.15 -1.17
CA PHE A 90 17.07 -9.46 -2.45
C PHE A 90 18.36 -10.24 -2.23
N ASP A 91 18.40 -11.47 -2.75
CA ASP A 91 19.59 -12.31 -2.73
C ASP A 91 19.52 -13.37 -3.84
N LEU A 92 20.66 -13.98 -4.18
CA LEU A 92 20.71 -15.12 -5.10
C LEU A 92 20.03 -16.32 -4.44
N LEU A 93 19.46 -17.21 -5.24
CA LEU A 93 18.71 -18.37 -4.74
C LEU A 93 19.54 -19.23 -3.78
N GLN A 94 20.81 -19.48 -4.09
CA GLN A 94 21.71 -20.28 -3.24
C GLN A 94 22.04 -19.65 -1.90
N ASN A 95 21.86 -18.33 -1.74
CA ASN A 95 22.17 -17.59 -0.53
C ASN A 95 20.89 -17.13 0.21
N MET A 96 19.70 -17.57 -0.25
CA MET A 96 18.42 -17.11 0.28
C MET A 96 18.24 -17.48 1.74
N ASP A 97 18.19 -16.46 2.61
CA ASP A 97 17.90 -16.66 4.03
C ASP A 97 16.41 -16.94 4.25
N THR A 98 16.11 -18.08 4.87
CA THR A 98 14.74 -18.54 5.10
C THR A 98 13.93 -17.61 6.00
N GLN A 99 14.53 -17.03 7.03
CA GLN A 99 13.81 -16.18 7.98
C GLN A 99 13.47 -14.83 7.34
N ARG A 100 14.40 -14.27 6.57
CA ARG A 100 14.14 -13.04 5.80
C ARG A 100 13.10 -13.26 4.71
N PHE A 101 13.13 -14.42 4.02
CA PHE A 101 12.09 -14.80 3.07
C PHE A 101 10.71 -14.84 3.73
N LYS A 102 10.59 -15.55 4.87
CA LYS A 102 9.35 -15.63 5.65
C LYS A 102 8.85 -14.24 6.08
N ALA A 103 9.74 -13.39 6.60
CA ALA A 103 9.38 -12.04 7.03
C ALA A 103 8.82 -11.17 5.88
N VAL A 104 9.34 -11.32 4.65
CA VAL A 104 8.78 -10.66 3.46
C VAL A 104 7.38 -11.18 3.16
N MET A 105 7.17 -12.51 3.20
CA MET A 105 5.85 -13.11 2.96
C MET A 105 4.84 -12.70 4.05
N GLU A 106 5.23 -12.70 5.30
CA GLU A 106 4.39 -12.28 6.43
C GLU A 106 3.93 -10.82 6.28
N THR A 107 4.84 -9.90 5.94
CA THR A 107 4.47 -8.50 5.81
C THR A 107 3.71 -8.21 4.52
N ASN A 108 4.26 -8.64 3.37
CA ASN A 108 3.74 -8.22 2.05
C ASN A 108 2.51 -9.00 1.62
N VAL A 109 2.31 -10.23 2.13
CA VAL A 109 1.22 -11.12 1.74
C VAL A 109 0.22 -11.29 2.87
N LEU A 110 0.64 -11.91 3.98
CA LEU A 110 -0.24 -12.14 5.12
C LEU A 110 -0.75 -10.82 5.71
N GLY A 111 0.13 -9.85 5.94
CA GLY A 111 -0.26 -8.54 6.45
C GLY A 111 -1.28 -7.82 5.56
N ALA A 112 -1.06 -7.81 4.24
CA ALA A 112 -2.01 -7.22 3.30
C ALA A 112 -3.36 -7.96 3.34
N MET A 113 -3.35 -9.29 3.45
CA MET A 113 -4.56 -10.11 3.58
C MET A 113 -5.31 -9.81 4.86
N LEU A 114 -4.63 -9.73 6.01
CA LEU A 114 -5.25 -9.45 7.31
C LEU A 114 -5.96 -8.08 7.30
N VAL A 115 -5.29 -7.04 6.81
CA VAL A 115 -5.88 -5.69 6.72
C VAL A 115 -7.02 -5.66 5.71
N GLY A 116 -6.81 -6.27 4.52
CA GLY A 116 -7.84 -6.39 3.47
C GLY A 116 -9.10 -7.06 4.00
N ARG A 117 -8.95 -8.21 4.68
CA ARG A 117 -10.06 -8.96 5.29
C ARG A 117 -10.82 -8.15 6.35
N ALA A 118 -10.09 -7.45 7.22
CA ALA A 118 -10.71 -6.64 8.26
C ALA A 118 -11.51 -5.46 7.68
N CYS A 119 -10.99 -4.79 6.63
CA CYS A 119 -11.69 -3.71 5.94
C CYS A 119 -12.86 -4.23 5.09
N ALA A 120 -12.70 -5.37 4.40
CA ALA A 120 -13.74 -5.96 3.57
C ALA A 120 -15.02 -6.27 4.36
N LYS A 121 -14.91 -6.77 5.61
CA LYS A 121 -16.08 -6.97 6.49
C LYS A 121 -16.90 -5.69 6.69
N TYR A 122 -16.24 -4.54 6.79
CA TYR A 122 -16.92 -3.25 6.94
C TYR A 122 -17.51 -2.80 5.58
N PHE A 123 -16.76 -2.88 4.50
CA PHE A 123 -17.20 -2.47 3.16
C PHE A 123 -18.39 -3.29 2.66
N ILE A 124 -18.42 -4.60 2.91
CA ILE A 124 -19.57 -5.47 2.59
C ILE A 124 -20.82 -4.98 3.35
N LYS A 125 -20.69 -4.69 4.64
CA LYS A 125 -21.81 -4.19 5.46
C LYS A 125 -22.35 -2.85 4.99
N THR A 126 -21.46 -1.96 4.49
CA THR A 126 -21.85 -0.63 3.97
C THR A 126 -22.19 -0.66 2.47
N ASN A 127 -22.00 -1.80 1.80
CA ASN A 127 -22.17 -1.99 0.37
C ASN A 127 -21.40 -0.95 -0.47
N TYR A 128 -20.22 -0.55 0.00
CA TYR A 128 -19.35 0.44 -0.66
C TYR A 128 -17.92 0.34 -0.12
N GLY A 129 -16.94 0.47 -0.98
CA GLY A 129 -15.54 0.52 -0.60
C GLY A 129 -14.56 0.56 -1.76
N ASN A 130 -13.31 0.87 -1.45
CA ASN A 130 -12.21 0.86 -2.40
C ASN A 130 -10.97 0.26 -1.75
N ILE A 131 -10.35 -0.69 -2.39
CA ILE A 131 -9.07 -1.27 -1.97
C ILE A 131 -8.05 -1.02 -3.07
N ILE A 132 -6.91 -0.40 -2.73
CA ILE A 132 -5.75 -0.31 -3.62
C ILE A 132 -4.59 -1.06 -2.98
N ASN A 133 -4.10 -2.08 -3.66
CA ASN A 133 -2.91 -2.82 -3.29
C ASN A 133 -1.69 -2.24 -4.03
N VAL A 134 -0.67 -1.80 -3.28
CA VAL A 134 0.58 -1.31 -3.85
C VAL A 134 1.53 -2.48 -4.09
N ALA A 135 1.58 -2.93 -5.33
CA ALA A 135 2.44 -4.02 -5.77
C ALA A 135 3.83 -3.53 -6.22
N SER A 136 4.27 -3.94 -7.38
CA SER A 136 5.51 -3.56 -8.07
C SER A 136 5.50 -4.14 -9.48
N THR A 137 6.32 -3.65 -10.39
CA THR A 137 6.62 -4.35 -11.65
C THR A 137 7.20 -5.76 -11.42
N SER A 138 7.74 -6.04 -10.22
CA SER A 138 8.13 -7.38 -9.79
C SER A 138 6.97 -8.36 -9.62
N SER A 139 5.71 -7.90 -9.64
CA SER A 139 4.51 -8.76 -9.73
C SER A 139 4.11 -9.13 -11.16
N LEU A 140 4.84 -8.59 -12.15
CA LEU A 140 4.61 -8.84 -13.58
C LEU A 140 5.76 -9.62 -14.22
N LYS A 141 6.96 -9.50 -13.66
CA LYS A 141 8.17 -10.14 -14.17
C LYS A 141 9.15 -10.42 -13.04
N GLY A 142 9.69 -11.65 -13.01
CA GLY A 142 10.82 -12.01 -12.14
C GLY A 142 12.13 -11.34 -12.60
N HIS A 143 13.06 -11.22 -11.67
CA HIS A 143 14.40 -10.68 -11.93
C HIS A 143 15.44 -11.34 -11.02
N GLN A 144 16.70 -11.22 -11.37
CA GLN A 144 17.80 -11.74 -10.56
C GLN A 144 17.73 -11.19 -9.13
N MET A 145 18.04 -12.02 -8.15
CA MET A 145 17.96 -11.74 -6.70
C MET A 145 16.55 -11.44 -6.19
N GLY A 146 15.52 -11.48 -7.02
CA GLY A 146 14.16 -11.07 -6.68
C GLY A 146 13.28 -12.12 -6.04
N THR A 147 13.78 -13.35 -5.79
CA THR A 147 12.94 -14.50 -5.39
C THR A 147 11.96 -14.16 -4.26
N ALA A 148 12.40 -13.65 -3.13
CA ALA A 148 11.52 -13.33 -2.01
C ALA A 148 10.54 -12.19 -2.35
N TYR A 149 11.05 -11.10 -2.88
CA TYR A 149 10.24 -9.91 -3.15
C TYR A 149 9.25 -10.13 -4.29
N ALA A 150 9.73 -10.65 -5.43
CA ALA A 150 8.86 -10.91 -6.58
C ALA A 150 7.75 -11.90 -6.22
N THR A 151 8.08 -13.04 -5.57
CA THR A 151 7.08 -14.01 -5.11
C THR A 151 6.00 -13.33 -4.25
N SER A 152 6.38 -12.47 -3.29
CA SER A 152 5.41 -11.78 -2.46
C SER A 152 4.49 -10.85 -3.26
N LYS A 153 5.02 -10.17 -4.29
CA LYS A 153 4.24 -9.27 -5.13
C LYS A 153 3.36 -10.01 -6.16
N TRP A 154 3.79 -11.17 -6.65
CA TRP A 154 2.94 -12.06 -7.42
C TRP A 154 1.79 -12.63 -6.57
N ALA A 155 2.07 -13.05 -5.34
CA ALA A 155 1.03 -13.50 -4.41
C ALA A 155 0.00 -12.40 -4.14
N LEU A 156 0.45 -11.16 -3.90
CA LEU A 156 -0.44 -10.02 -3.71
C LEU A 156 -1.31 -9.75 -4.96
N ARG A 157 -0.76 -9.95 -6.18
CA ARG A 157 -1.52 -9.83 -7.42
C ARG A 157 -2.62 -10.88 -7.49
N GLY A 158 -2.29 -12.16 -7.26
CA GLY A 158 -3.29 -13.23 -7.25
C GLY A 158 -4.41 -12.98 -6.24
N MET A 159 -4.07 -12.56 -5.01
CA MET A 159 -5.07 -12.17 -4.01
C MET A 159 -5.93 -11.01 -4.49
N THR A 160 -5.35 -10.01 -5.15
CA THR A 160 -6.09 -8.84 -5.64
C THR A 160 -7.14 -9.25 -6.67
N GLU A 161 -6.80 -10.17 -7.58
CA GLU A 161 -7.73 -10.71 -8.58
C GLU A 161 -8.89 -11.45 -7.90
N CYS A 162 -8.60 -12.34 -6.94
CA CYS A 162 -9.62 -13.04 -6.15
C CYS A 162 -10.54 -12.06 -5.41
N TRP A 163 -9.98 -11.10 -4.70
CA TRP A 163 -10.78 -10.10 -3.96
C TRP A 163 -11.65 -9.25 -4.89
N ARG A 164 -11.18 -8.98 -6.10
CA ARG A 164 -11.97 -8.25 -7.11
C ARG A 164 -13.24 -9.02 -7.46
N GLU A 165 -13.15 -10.30 -7.70
CA GLU A 165 -14.31 -11.14 -8.02
C GLU A 165 -15.23 -11.33 -6.81
N GLU A 166 -14.69 -11.54 -5.62
CA GLU A 166 -15.45 -11.72 -4.38
C GLU A 166 -16.21 -10.45 -3.96
N LEU A 167 -15.62 -9.26 -4.17
CA LEU A 167 -16.12 -8.02 -3.57
C LEU A 167 -16.92 -7.13 -4.54
N ARG A 168 -16.81 -7.34 -5.86
CA ARG A 168 -17.59 -6.60 -6.87
C ARG A 168 -19.11 -6.64 -6.64
N PRO A 169 -19.74 -7.77 -6.25
CA PRO A 169 -21.17 -7.81 -5.95
C PRO A 169 -21.61 -6.84 -4.83
N HIS A 170 -20.65 -6.37 -4.02
CA HIS A 170 -20.86 -5.44 -2.91
C HIS A 170 -20.46 -3.99 -3.24
N ASN A 171 -20.39 -3.62 -4.52
CA ASN A 171 -19.95 -2.29 -4.95
C ASN A 171 -18.56 -1.88 -4.43
N ILE A 172 -17.66 -2.84 -4.23
CA ILE A 172 -16.29 -2.60 -3.77
C ILE A 172 -15.33 -2.72 -4.95
N ARG A 173 -14.55 -1.66 -5.19
CA ARG A 173 -13.53 -1.62 -6.24
C ARG A 173 -12.20 -2.11 -5.68
N VAL A 174 -11.65 -3.18 -6.23
CA VAL A 174 -10.32 -3.70 -5.86
C VAL A 174 -9.34 -3.45 -6.99
N MET A 175 -8.35 -2.62 -6.74
CA MET A 175 -7.41 -2.07 -7.70
C MET A 175 -5.96 -2.37 -7.30
N MET A 176 -5.06 -2.33 -8.26
CA MET A 176 -3.64 -2.54 -8.02
C MET A 176 -2.77 -1.55 -8.79
N VAL A 177 -1.70 -1.09 -8.17
CA VAL A 177 -0.66 -0.30 -8.84
C VAL A 177 0.65 -1.06 -8.87
N HIS A 178 1.37 -0.97 -9.99
CA HIS A 178 2.66 -1.63 -10.22
C HIS A 178 3.75 -0.57 -10.47
N PRO A 179 4.28 0.06 -9.42
CA PRO A 179 5.41 0.97 -9.58
C PRO A 179 6.65 0.23 -10.08
N SER A 180 7.39 0.85 -11.00
CA SER A 180 8.76 0.44 -11.28
C SER A 180 9.71 0.96 -10.18
N GLU A 181 10.96 1.24 -10.48
CA GLU A 181 11.90 1.74 -9.50
C GLU A 181 11.53 3.17 -9.04
N VAL A 182 11.22 3.33 -7.74
CA VAL A 182 10.85 4.60 -7.11
C VAL A 182 11.90 4.99 -6.09
N GLN A 183 12.37 6.23 -6.14
CA GLN A 183 13.35 6.76 -5.19
C GLN A 183 12.73 6.99 -3.82
N THR A 184 12.92 6.03 -2.95
CA THR A 184 12.44 6.05 -1.56
C THR A 184 13.47 5.34 -0.66
N ASN A 185 13.24 5.38 0.65
CA ASN A 185 14.03 4.61 1.61
C ASN A 185 13.83 3.08 1.50
N PHE A 186 13.00 2.60 0.57
CA PHE A 186 12.78 1.18 0.33
C PHE A 186 14.09 0.43 0.01
N VAL A 187 15.00 1.05 -0.76
CA VAL A 187 16.30 0.47 -1.10
C VAL A 187 17.10 0.20 0.17
N VAL A 188 17.23 1.19 1.05
CA VAL A 188 17.96 1.07 2.32
C VAL A 188 17.27 0.09 3.26
N ASN A 189 15.94 0.14 3.37
CA ASN A 189 15.15 -0.77 4.20
C ASN A 189 15.23 -2.24 3.72
N SER A 190 15.61 -2.47 2.46
CA SER A 190 15.84 -3.80 1.91
C SER A 190 17.30 -4.30 2.09
N GLY A 191 18.13 -3.55 2.85
CA GLY A 191 19.53 -3.89 3.11
C GLY A 191 20.49 -3.55 1.97
N ARG A 192 20.04 -2.76 0.98
CA ARG A 192 20.89 -2.30 -0.14
C ARG A 192 21.48 -0.92 0.15
N ALA A 193 22.61 -0.59 -0.48
CA ALA A 193 23.23 0.72 -0.36
C ALA A 193 22.29 1.84 -0.81
N LYS A 194 22.34 2.97 -0.11
CA LYS A 194 21.66 4.19 -0.52
C LYS A 194 22.18 4.59 -1.91
N ARG A 195 21.26 4.99 -2.78
CA ARG A 195 21.58 5.51 -4.11
C ARG A 195 21.50 7.02 -4.11
N ASP A 196 22.29 7.66 -4.93
CA ASP A 196 22.19 9.10 -5.16
C ASP A 196 20.87 9.44 -5.86
N TYR A 197 20.41 10.65 -5.64
CA TYR A 197 19.21 11.16 -6.30
C TYR A 197 19.42 11.24 -7.81
N ASN A 198 18.46 10.73 -8.56
CA ASN A 198 18.45 10.77 -10.01
C ASN A 198 17.13 11.40 -10.51
N PRO A 199 17.17 12.61 -11.10
CA PRO A 199 15.96 13.33 -11.53
C PRO A 199 15.19 12.65 -12.66
N THR A 200 15.77 11.61 -13.30
CA THR A 200 15.10 10.85 -14.36
C THR A 200 14.31 9.65 -13.86
N LYS A 201 14.38 9.35 -12.55
CA LYS A 201 13.66 8.25 -11.91
C LYS A 201 12.41 8.74 -11.21
N LEU A 202 11.42 7.82 -11.06
CA LEU A 202 10.21 8.09 -10.35
C LEU A 202 10.45 8.49 -8.89
N GLU A 203 9.66 9.41 -8.42
CA GLU A 203 9.52 9.75 -7.01
C GLU A 203 8.21 9.19 -6.45
N ALA A 204 8.11 9.16 -5.12
CA ALA A 204 6.89 8.69 -4.44
C ALA A 204 5.62 9.47 -4.84
N LYS A 205 5.78 10.77 -5.16
CA LYS A 205 4.66 11.63 -5.61
C LYS A 205 4.06 11.20 -6.95
N ASP A 206 4.85 10.59 -7.83
CA ASP A 206 4.37 10.14 -9.14
C ASP A 206 3.42 8.94 -8.98
N VAL A 207 3.78 8.01 -8.07
CA VAL A 207 2.91 6.88 -7.72
C VAL A 207 1.69 7.35 -6.95
N ALA A 208 1.83 8.32 -6.05
CA ALA A 208 0.72 8.92 -5.31
C ALA A 208 -0.29 9.57 -6.27
N HIS A 209 0.19 10.27 -7.30
CA HIS A 209 -0.67 10.84 -8.34
C HIS A 209 -1.49 9.77 -9.05
N LEU A 210 -0.88 8.66 -9.45
CA LEU A 210 -1.58 7.54 -10.07
C LEU A 210 -2.67 6.96 -9.14
N ILE A 211 -2.33 6.70 -7.86
CA ILE A 211 -3.28 6.18 -6.86
C ILE A 211 -4.50 7.12 -6.71
N VAL A 212 -4.25 8.43 -6.60
CA VAL A 212 -5.32 9.42 -6.49
C VAL A 212 -6.18 9.45 -7.74
N SER A 213 -5.59 9.43 -8.94
CA SER A 213 -6.31 9.40 -10.22
C SER A 213 -7.21 8.15 -10.35
N MET A 214 -6.75 6.99 -9.90
CA MET A 214 -7.55 5.75 -9.87
C MET A 214 -8.77 5.90 -8.94
N LEU A 215 -8.62 6.54 -7.79
CA LEU A 215 -9.73 6.81 -6.86
C LEU A 215 -10.73 7.81 -7.44
N GLU A 216 -10.25 8.84 -8.17
CA GLU A 216 -11.09 9.90 -8.76
C GLU A 216 -11.98 9.42 -9.93
N MET A 217 -11.73 8.22 -10.47
CA MET A 217 -12.66 7.59 -11.42
C MET A 217 -14.09 7.58 -10.87
N ARG A 218 -15.08 7.79 -11.75
CA ARG A 218 -16.51 7.68 -11.39
C ARG A 218 -16.80 6.26 -10.88
N ASP A 219 -17.71 6.14 -9.90
CA ASP A 219 -18.00 4.85 -9.23
C ASP A 219 -18.61 3.78 -10.14
N VAL A 220 -19.07 4.14 -11.34
CA VAL A 220 -19.55 3.18 -12.36
C VAL A 220 -18.44 2.36 -13.01
N GLY A 221 -17.18 2.71 -12.80
CA GLY A 221 -16.02 2.00 -13.34
C GLY A 221 -14.77 2.23 -12.52
N PHE A 222 -13.74 1.44 -12.78
CA PHE A 222 -12.44 1.58 -12.12
C PHE A 222 -11.31 1.01 -12.97
N ILE A 223 -10.11 1.52 -12.74
CA ILE A 223 -8.89 0.98 -13.32
C ILE A 223 -8.48 -0.21 -12.47
N THR A 224 -8.52 -1.41 -13.03
CA THR A 224 -8.21 -2.65 -12.31
C THR A 224 -6.73 -2.76 -11.92
N GLU A 225 -5.85 -2.40 -12.85
CA GLU A 225 -4.40 -2.41 -12.67
C GLU A 225 -3.79 -1.24 -13.46
N ALA A 226 -2.74 -0.64 -12.90
CA ALA A 226 -1.96 0.38 -13.60
C ALA A 226 -0.48 0.27 -13.26
N THR A 227 0.36 0.42 -14.29
CA THR A 227 1.82 0.38 -14.17
C THR A 227 2.39 1.76 -14.44
N VAL A 228 3.37 2.19 -13.64
CA VAL A 228 4.08 3.45 -13.84
C VAL A 228 5.58 3.21 -13.95
N TRP A 229 6.17 3.75 -15.01
CA TRP A 229 7.60 3.65 -15.36
C TRP A 229 8.21 5.02 -15.51
N SER A 230 9.51 5.13 -15.22
CA SER A 230 10.30 6.28 -15.67
C SER A 230 10.39 6.29 -17.19
N THR A 231 10.25 7.46 -17.80
CA THR A 231 10.35 7.60 -19.26
C THR A 231 11.74 7.24 -19.77
N ASN A 232 12.79 7.68 -19.06
CA ASN A 232 14.19 7.37 -19.37
C ASN A 232 14.98 7.26 -18.07
N PRO A 233 15.17 6.06 -17.50
CA PRO A 233 15.77 5.85 -16.18
C PRO A 233 17.32 5.78 -16.21
N LYS A 234 17.99 6.45 -17.13
CA LYS A 234 19.47 6.47 -17.25
C LYS A 234 20.15 7.10 -16.07
#